data_5229156cbde4dfac63e9faa6fdf20f7e
#
_entry.id   5229156cbde4dfac63e9faa6fdf20f7e
#
_cell.length_a   1.000
_cell.length_b   1.000
_cell.length_c   1.000
_cell.angle_alpha   90.00
_cell.angle_beta   90.00
_cell.angle_gamma   90.00
#
_symmetry.space_group_name_H-M   'P 1'
#
loop_
_entity.id
_entity.type
_entity.pdbx_description
1 polymer ?
#
loop_
_entity_poly.entity_id
_entity_poly.type
_entity_poly.pdbx_seq_one_letter_code
_entity_poly.pdbx_strand_id
1 'polypeptide(L)'
;MFPESKVTEIYCMADDFCKEFTLQQEKYMIKDMKTMHRNKPNRMSDAEIMVILILFHSGGFRCFKHYYKEYVCKHLKHLFPRQVSYNRFVELEKEVLLPMTIFIKRVLLGTCTGISFVDSTPLCVCRNQRILIHKTFEGLAERGRCSMGWFFGFKLHLIINDKGEILNFMFTPGNVDDREPLKQGRFLENIKGKLCADKGYIGQALFENLFLNGIQLVT
;
A
#
# COMPACT_ATOMS: atom_id res chain seq x y z
N MET A 1 8.89 14.89 -11.00
CA MET A 1 8.71 13.65 -11.78
C MET A 1 10.06 12.94 -11.87
N PHE A 2 10.08 11.61 -11.82
CA PHE A 2 11.33 10.86 -11.91
C PHE A 2 11.98 10.98 -13.29
N PRO A 3 13.31 11.01 -13.38
CA PRO A 3 14.03 10.88 -14.65
C PRO A 3 13.79 9.48 -15.25
N GLU A 4 13.93 9.34 -16.59
CA GLU A 4 13.69 8.06 -17.27
C GLU A 4 14.55 6.90 -16.75
N SER A 5 15.79 7.19 -16.35
CA SER A 5 16.66 6.19 -15.72
C SER A 5 16.03 5.59 -14.45
N LYS A 6 15.41 6.44 -13.62
CA LYS A 6 14.72 5.97 -12.40
C LYS A 6 13.43 5.22 -12.72
N VAL A 7 12.71 5.61 -13.77
CA VAL A 7 11.53 4.87 -14.25
C VAL A 7 11.93 3.47 -14.69
N THR A 8 13.02 3.36 -15.44
CA THR A 8 13.56 2.07 -15.90
C THR A 8 14.02 1.19 -14.72
N GLU A 9 14.69 1.78 -13.73
CA GLU A 9 15.08 1.06 -12.52
C GLU A 9 13.88 0.48 -11.78
N ILE A 10 12.83 1.31 -11.55
CA ILE A 10 11.60 0.85 -10.90
C ILE A 10 10.91 -0.24 -11.73
N TYR A 11 10.93 -0.10 -13.07
CA TYR A 11 10.37 -1.11 -13.96
C TYR A 11 11.13 -2.44 -13.83
N CYS A 12 12.45 -2.44 -13.85
CA CYS A 12 13.24 -3.66 -13.70
C CYS A 12 12.94 -4.37 -12.37
N MET A 13 12.89 -3.62 -11.27
CA MET A 13 12.52 -4.17 -9.95
C MET A 13 11.12 -4.79 -9.95
N ALA A 14 10.15 -4.11 -10.55
CA ALA A 14 8.77 -4.59 -10.62
C ALA A 14 8.65 -5.81 -11.55
N ASP A 15 9.35 -5.83 -12.68
CA ASP A 15 9.33 -6.92 -13.65
C ASP A 15 9.97 -8.21 -13.10
N ASP A 16 11.11 -8.09 -12.44
CA ASP A 16 11.78 -9.21 -11.77
C ASP A 16 10.89 -9.80 -10.67
N PHE A 17 10.28 -8.94 -9.85
CA PHE A 17 9.30 -9.36 -8.86
C PHE A 17 8.09 -10.06 -9.50
N CYS A 18 7.48 -9.49 -10.54
CA CYS A 18 6.30 -10.08 -11.20
C CYS A 18 6.61 -11.45 -11.80
N LYS A 19 7.80 -11.65 -12.37
CA LYS A 19 8.25 -12.95 -12.88
C LYS A 19 8.34 -13.98 -11.75
N GLU A 20 8.99 -13.63 -10.64
CA GLU A 20 9.09 -14.51 -9.48
C GLU A 20 7.70 -14.81 -8.87
N PHE A 21 6.86 -13.79 -8.73
CA PHE A 21 5.51 -13.92 -8.20
C PHE A 21 4.66 -14.87 -9.04
N THR A 22 4.71 -14.76 -10.37
CA THR A 22 3.98 -15.65 -11.29
C THR A 22 4.45 -17.10 -11.14
N LEU A 23 5.76 -17.34 -11.09
CA LEU A 23 6.31 -18.68 -10.87
C LEU A 23 5.85 -19.30 -9.54
N GLN A 24 5.79 -18.48 -8.47
CA GLN A 24 5.29 -18.94 -7.17
C GLN A 24 3.79 -19.22 -7.22
N GLN A 25 3.00 -18.38 -7.87
CA GLN A 25 1.57 -18.61 -8.05
C GLN A 25 1.31 -19.92 -8.80
N GLU A 26 1.98 -20.16 -9.92
CA GLU A 26 1.83 -21.40 -10.70
C GLU A 26 2.16 -22.65 -9.88
N LYS A 27 3.15 -22.54 -8.98
CA LYS A 27 3.57 -23.64 -8.11
C LYS A 27 2.55 -23.98 -7.03
N TYR A 28 1.84 -22.98 -6.49
CA TYR A 28 0.94 -23.16 -5.35
C TYR A 28 -0.55 -23.10 -5.71
N MET A 29 -0.90 -22.67 -6.93
CA MET A 29 -2.29 -22.71 -7.38
C MET A 29 -2.72 -24.16 -7.61
N ILE A 30 -3.71 -24.60 -6.84
CA ILE A 30 -4.50 -25.79 -7.17
C ILE A 30 -5.24 -25.45 -8.47
N LYS A 31 -4.93 -26.14 -9.56
CA LYS A 31 -5.63 -26.00 -10.83
C LYS A 31 -7.09 -26.42 -10.61
N ASP A 32 -7.94 -25.43 -10.44
CA ASP A 32 -9.39 -25.68 -10.41
C ASP A 32 -9.83 -26.06 -11.82
N MET A 33 -10.05 -27.38 -12.04
CA MET A 33 -10.33 -27.97 -13.35
C MET A 33 -11.67 -27.51 -13.94
N LYS A 34 -12.46 -26.69 -13.24
CA LYS A 34 -13.81 -26.28 -13.64
C LYS A 34 -13.93 -24.96 -14.37
N THR A 35 -12.91 -24.12 -14.36
CA THR A 35 -12.94 -22.84 -15.07
C THR A 35 -11.83 -22.77 -16.11
N MET A 36 -12.19 -22.96 -17.38
CA MET A 36 -11.28 -22.64 -18.50
C MET A 36 -11.09 -21.12 -18.58
N HIS A 37 -10.16 -20.60 -17.80
CA HIS A 37 -9.70 -19.23 -18.00
C HIS A 37 -8.92 -19.13 -19.30
N ARG A 38 -9.30 -18.14 -20.13
CA ARG A 38 -8.61 -17.87 -21.38
C ARG A 38 -7.20 -17.36 -21.09
N ASN A 39 -6.20 -18.22 -21.23
CA ASN A 39 -4.78 -17.96 -20.91
C ASN A 39 -4.09 -16.96 -21.86
N LYS A 40 -4.81 -15.98 -22.42
CA LYS A 40 -4.16 -14.95 -23.22
C LYS A 40 -3.61 -13.87 -22.28
N PRO A 41 -2.28 -13.63 -22.27
CA PRO A 41 -1.70 -12.60 -21.42
C PRO A 41 -2.28 -11.22 -21.74
N ASN A 42 -2.36 -10.38 -20.75
CA ASN A 42 -2.78 -8.99 -20.90
C ASN A 42 -1.83 -8.27 -21.86
N ARG A 43 -2.34 -7.24 -22.56
CA ARG A 43 -1.55 -6.44 -23.48
C ARG A 43 -0.46 -5.64 -22.76
N MET A 44 -0.78 -5.14 -21.56
CA MET A 44 0.18 -4.52 -20.64
C MET A 44 0.57 -5.55 -19.58
N SER A 45 1.84 -5.57 -19.20
CA SER A 45 2.33 -6.39 -18.10
C SER A 45 1.95 -5.79 -16.75
N ASP A 46 1.91 -6.62 -15.70
CA ASP A 46 1.65 -6.16 -14.34
C ASP A 46 2.70 -5.15 -13.89
N ALA A 47 3.97 -5.34 -14.26
CA ALA A 47 5.06 -4.40 -14.01
C ALA A 47 4.81 -3.03 -14.64
N GLU A 48 4.36 -2.95 -15.91
CA GLU A 48 4.01 -1.69 -16.57
C GLU A 48 2.89 -0.97 -15.81
N ILE A 49 1.86 -1.70 -15.36
CA ILE A 49 0.73 -1.13 -14.61
C ILE A 49 1.22 -0.60 -13.26
N MET A 50 2.02 -1.38 -12.52
CA MET A 50 2.58 -0.98 -11.24
C MET A 50 3.43 0.29 -11.34
N VAL A 51 4.30 0.37 -12.36
CA VAL A 51 5.12 1.57 -12.60
C VAL A 51 4.27 2.79 -12.93
N ILE A 52 3.25 2.66 -13.77
CA ILE A 52 2.34 3.77 -14.08
C ILE A 52 1.63 4.29 -12.82
N LEU A 53 1.21 3.40 -11.92
CA LEU A 53 0.61 3.78 -10.63
C LEU A 53 1.60 4.54 -9.73
N ILE A 54 2.84 4.07 -9.63
CA ILE A 54 3.90 4.73 -8.86
C ILE A 54 4.20 6.12 -9.42
N LEU A 55 4.31 6.24 -10.74
CA LEU A 55 4.57 7.52 -11.42
C LEU A 55 3.46 8.55 -11.21
N PHE A 56 2.21 8.13 -11.11
CA PHE A 56 1.09 9.02 -10.83
C PHE A 56 1.31 9.79 -9.54
N HIS A 57 1.68 9.10 -8.48
CA HIS A 57 1.90 9.71 -7.16
C HIS A 57 3.15 10.59 -7.11
N SER A 58 4.18 10.28 -7.89
CA SER A 58 5.41 11.08 -7.97
C SER A 58 5.27 12.33 -8.84
N GLY A 59 4.28 12.37 -9.73
CA GLY A 59 4.10 13.42 -10.72
C GLY A 59 3.27 14.63 -10.28
N GLY A 60 2.65 14.59 -9.09
CA GLY A 60 1.79 15.67 -8.59
C GLY A 60 0.44 15.81 -9.31
N PHE A 61 0.04 14.82 -10.08
CA PHE A 61 -1.25 14.80 -10.78
C PHE A 61 -2.40 14.59 -9.79
N ARG A 62 -3.49 15.36 -9.94
CA ARG A 62 -4.68 15.26 -9.10
C ARG A 62 -5.75 14.30 -9.65
N CYS A 63 -5.74 14.04 -10.95
CA CYS A 63 -6.74 13.23 -11.63
C CYS A 63 -6.06 12.11 -12.42
N PHE A 64 -6.27 10.87 -12.01
CA PHE A 64 -5.65 9.71 -12.65
C PHE A 64 -6.05 9.57 -14.13
N LYS A 65 -7.34 9.79 -14.48
CA LYS A 65 -7.81 9.71 -15.87
C LYS A 65 -7.09 10.72 -16.77
N HIS A 66 -6.87 11.95 -16.30
CA HIS A 66 -6.13 12.98 -17.02
C HIS A 66 -4.67 12.58 -17.17
N TYR A 67 -4.01 12.16 -16.07
CA TYR A 67 -2.65 11.65 -16.08
C TYR A 67 -2.47 10.53 -17.10
N TYR A 68 -3.31 9.49 -17.07
CA TYR A 68 -3.19 8.36 -17.98
C TYR A 68 -3.36 8.77 -19.44
N LYS A 69 -4.44 9.48 -19.79
CA LYS A 69 -4.75 9.86 -21.16
C LYS A 69 -3.82 10.90 -21.76
N GLU A 70 -3.50 11.94 -20.98
CA GLU A 70 -2.76 13.09 -21.50
C GLU A 70 -1.25 12.94 -21.31
N TYR A 71 -0.82 12.31 -20.23
CA TYR A 71 0.61 12.17 -19.95
C TYR A 71 1.14 10.79 -20.37
N VAL A 72 0.61 9.70 -19.82
CA VAL A 72 1.13 8.35 -20.12
C VAL A 72 0.97 8.03 -21.61
N CYS A 73 -0.25 8.22 -22.17
CA CYS A 73 -0.53 7.83 -23.56
C CYS A 73 0.15 8.74 -24.58
N LYS A 74 0.47 9.99 -24.26
CA LYS A 74 1.09 10.93 -25.21
C LYS A 74 2.59 11.06 -25.02
N HIS A 75 3.05 11.23 -23.78
CA HIS A 75 4.45 11.55 -23.49
C HIS A 75 5.30 10.33 -23.10
N LEU A 76 4.69 9.29 -22.51
CA LEU A 76 5.42 8.08 -22.12
C LEU A 76 5.18 6.90 -23.06
N LYS A 77 4.69 7.15 -24.28
CA LYS A 77 4.39 6.08 -25.24
C LYS A 77 5.63 5.26 -25.61
N HIS A 78 6.80 5.85 -25.60
CA HIS A 78 8.07 5.17 -25.89
C HIS A 78 8.46 4.19 -24.78
N LEU A 79 8.12 4.47 -23.52
CA LEU A 79 8.34 3.58 -22.37
C LEU A 79 7.23 2.50 -22.26
N PHE A 80 6.00 2.86 -22.62
CA PHE A 80 4.83 1.96 -22.56
C PHE A 80 4.17 1.80 -23.93
N PRO A 81 4.77 1.04 -24.86
CA PRO A 81 4.30 0.97 -26.25
C PRO A 81 2.97 0.20 -26.42
N ARG A 82 2.63 -0.67 -25.48
CA ARG A 82 1.44 -1.55 -25.56
C ARG A 82 0.26 -1.05 -24.74
N GLN A 83 0.06 0.25 -24.73
CA GLN A 83 -1.01 0.89 -23.94
C GLN A 83 -2.41 0.33 -24.27
N VAL A 84 -3.28 0.32 -23.25
CA VAL A 84 -4.69 -0.08 -23.36
C VAL A 84 -5.61 1.15 -23.17
N SER A 85 -6.90 0.99 -23.41
CA SER A 85 -7.87 2.05 -23.11
C SER A 85 -7.91 2.33 -21.59
N TYR A 86 -8.29 3.55 -21.20
CA TYR A 86 -8.40 3.93 -19.78
C TYR A 86 -9.31 2.98 -18.99
N ASN A 87 -10.46 2.61 -19.55
CA ASN A 87 -11.37 1.70 -18.86
C ASN A 87 -10.73 0.31 -18.64
N ARG A 88 -10.02 -0.21 -19.65
CA ARG A 88 -9.29 -1.47 -19.50
C ARG A 88 -8.15 -1.35 -18.49
N PHE A 89 -7.46 -0.21 -18.44
CA PHE A 89 -6.44 0.03 -17.44
C PHE A 89 -6.99 -0.05 -16.01
N VAL A 90 -8.14 0.59 -15.76
CA VAL A 90 -8.82 0.55 -14.44
C VAL A 90 -9.27 -0.88 -14.05
N GLU A 91 -9.62 -1.72 -15.04
CA GLU A 91 -9.88 -3.13 -14.76
C GLU A 91 -8.60 -3.86 -14.32
N LEU A 92 -7.49 -3.62 -15.01
CA LEU A 92 -6.20 -4.24 -14.72
C LEU A 92 -5.60 -3.78 -13.38
N GLU A 93 -5.89 -2.56 -12.93
CA GLU A 93 -5.48 -2.09 -11.60
C GLU A 93 -5.95 -3.02 -10.47
N LYS A 94 -7.13 -3.62 -10.62
CA LYS A 94 -7.66 -4.57 -9.62
C LYS A 94 -6.86 -5.87 -9.58
N GLU A 95 -6.37 -6.30 -10.73
CA GLU A 95 -5.59 -7.54 -10.87
C GLU A 95 -4.20 -7.37 -10.21
N VAL A 96 -3.61 -6.16 -10.30
CA VAL A 96 -2.28 -5.89 -9.73
C VAL A 96 -2.29 -5.44 -8.26
N LEU A 97 -3.44 -5.28 -7.63
CA LEU A 97 -3.53 -4.82 -6.24
C LEU A 97 -2.78 -5.75 -5.27
N LEU A 98 -2.98 -7.06 -5.40
CA LEU A 98 -2.32 -8.05 -4.54
C LEU A 98 -0.81 -8.13 -4.83
N PRO A 99 -0.33 -8.34 -6.07
CA PRO A 99 1.10 -8.33 -6.35
C PRO A 99 1.77 -7.00 -5.96
N MET A 100 1.13 -5.85 -6.19
CA MET A 100 1.64 -4.54 -5.76
C MET A 100 1.83 -4.47 -4.24
N THR A 101 0.86 -4.96 -3.46
CA THR A 101 0.96 -4.98 -2.00
C THR A 101 2.13 -5.86 -1.53
N ILE A 102 2.31 -7.03 -2.14
CA ILE A 102 3.42 -7.94 -1.81
C ILE A 102 4.74 -7.34 -2.25
N PHE A 103 4.81 -6.70 -3.43
CA PHE A 103 5.99 -5.99 -3.91
C PHE A 103 6.46 -4.93 -2.92
N ILE A 104 5.54 -4.07 -2.46
CA ILE A 104 5.86 -3.04 -1.45
C ILE A 104 6.42 -3.70 -0.18
N LYS A 105 5.74 -4.74 0.32
CA LYS A 105 6.13 -5.40 1.58
C LYS A 105 7.41 -6.22 1.51
N ARG A 106 7.79 -6.73 0.36
CA ARG A 106 8.99 -7.57 0.21
C ARG A 106 10.20 -6.85 -0.35
N VAL A 107 9.97 -5.86 -1.20
CA VAL A 107 11.05 -5.24 -1.98
C VAL A 107 11.33 -3.80 -1.55
N LEU A 108 10.29 -3.05 -1.16
CA LEU A 108 10.40 -1.61 -0.95
C LEU A 108 10.48 -1.18 0.52
N LEU A 109 10.30 -2.10 1.48
CA LEU A 109 10.46 -1.75 2.89
C LEU A 109 11.93 -1.55 3.24
N GLY A 110 12.18 -0.55 4.09
CA GLY A 110 13.49 -0.28 4.66
C GLY A 110 13.89 -1.28 5.75
N THR A 111 15.05 -1.06 6.33
CA THR A 111 15.60 -1.87 7.43
C THR A 111 15.57 -1.10 8.75
N CYS A 112 15.30 -1.80 9.86
CA CYS A 112 15.28 -1.19 11.18
C CYS A 112 16.70 -0.76 11.59
N THR A 113 16.86 0.52 11.93
CA THR A 113 18.13 1.13 12.37
C THR A 113 18.28 1.17 13.89
N GLY A 114 17.26 0.73 14.63
CA GLY A 114 17.19 0.81 16.10
C GLY A 114 16.40 2.00 16.63
N ILE A 115 16.03 2.95 15.76
CA ILE A 115 15.13 4.06 16.06
C ILE A 115 14.02 4.07 15.01
N SER A 116 12.79 3.98 15.48
CA SER A 116 11.62 3.95 14.60
C SER A 116 10.54 4.91 15.13
N PHE A 117 9.67 5.34 14.24
CA PHE A 117 8.54 6.22 14.56
C PHE A 117 7.24 5.57 14.09
N VAL A 118 6.21 5.60 14.90
CA VAL A 118 4.88 5.10 14.54
C VAL A 118 3.86 6.21 14.63
N ASP A 119 3.00 6.28 13.61
CA ASP A 119 1.86 7.19 13.61
C ASP A 119 0.70 6.60 12.82
N SER A 120 -0.50 7.15 13.03
CA SER A 120 -1.71 6.78 12.30
C SER A 120 -2.33 7.99 11.59
N THR A 121 -2.75 7.77 10.35
CA THR A 121 -3.40 8.79 9.53
C THR A 121 -4.79 8.33 9.11
N PRO A 122 -5.86 9.15 9.31
CA PRO A 122 -7.20 8.80 8.86
C PRO A 122 -7.32 8.90 7.34
N LEU A 123 -7.89 7.88 6.73
CA LEU A 123 -8.23 7.83 5.30
C LEU A 123 -9.74 7.92 5.13
N CYS A 124 -10.23 9.13 4.89
CA CYS A 124 -11.65 9.38 4.70
C CYS A 124 -12.11 8.88 3.33
N VAL A 125 -13.09 7.98 3.28
CA VAL A 125 -13.61 7.41 2.02
C VAL A 125 -14.78 8.22 1.47
N CYS A 126 -15.52 8.92 2.32
CA CYS A 126 -16.57 9.85 1.90
C CYS A 126 -16.84 10.91 2.98
N ARG A 127 -17.60 11.95 2.60
CA ARG A 127 -18.12 12.93 3.58
C ARG A 127 -19.15 12.26 4.49
N ASN A 128 -19.21 12.65 5.76
CA ASN A 128 -20.11 12.05 6.76
C ASN A 128 -21.59 12.02 6.33
N GLN A 129 -22.05 13.01 5.56
CA GLN A 129 -23.40 13.08 5.01
C GLN A 129 -23.73 11.99 3.99
N ARG A 130 -22.70 11.34 3.42
CA ARG A 130 -22.85 10.33 2.35
C ARG A 130 -22.64 8.90 2.85
N ILE A 131 -22.44 8.68 4.14
CA ILE A 131 -22.14 7.35 4.69
C ILE A 131 -23.22 6.34 4.32
N LEU A 132 -24.51 6.70 4.49
CA LEU A 132 -25.64 5.80 4.21
C LEU A 132 -25.81 5.44 2.73
N ILE A 133 -25.22 6.24 1.83
CA ILE A 133 -25.31 6.03 0.37
C ILE A 133 -24.02 5.35 -0.15
N HIS A 134 -22.98 5.29 0.66
CA HIS A 134 -21.68 4.77 0.27
C HIS A 134 -21.66 3.24 0.31
N LYS A 135 -21.59 2.61 -0.87
CA LYS A 135 -21.62 1.14 -1.00
C LYS A 135 -20.25 0.50 -1.23
N THR A 136 -19.28 1.28 -1.73
CA THR A 136 -17.97 0.72 -2.17
C THR A 136 -17.20 0.03 -1.05
N PHE A 137 -17.25 0.57 0.16
CA PHE A 137 -16.57 0.00 1.34
C PHE A 137 -17.55 -0.36 2.46
N GLU A 138 -18.78 -0.72 2.09
CA GLU A 138 -19.80 -1.19 3.03
C GLU A 138 -19.29 -2.45 3.75
N GLY A 139 -19.41 -2.49 5.07
CA GLY A 139 -18.91 -3.58 5.90
C GLY A 139 -17.39 -3.63 6.10
N LEU A 140 -16.63 -2.72 5.48
CA LEU A 140 -15.17 -2.62 5.63
C LEU A 140 -14.73 -1.32 6.28
N ALA A 141 -15.30 -0.20 5.85
CA ALA A 141 -15.03 1.12 6.42
C ALA A 141 -15.93 1.38 7.63
N GLU A 142 -15.39 2.06 8.64
CA GLU A 142 -16.11 2.35 9.88
C GLU A 142 -15.97 3.83 10.25
N ARG A 143 -16.87 4.31 11.14
CA ARG A 143 -16.77 5.65 11.72
C ARG A 143 -15.66 5.69 12.75
N GLY A 144 -14.71 6.59 12.58
CA GLY A 144 -13.65 6.87 13.53
C GLY A 144 -13.64 8.32 13.96
N ARG A 145 -12.85 8.62 14.98
CA ARG A 145 -12.58 9.97 15.47
C ARG A 145 -11.08 10.26 15.37
N CYS A 146 -10.76 11.45 14.89
CA CYS A 146 -9.39 11.97 14.88
C CYS A 146 -9.39 13.40 15.45
N SER A 147 -8.24 14.04 15.52
CA SER A 147 -8.10 15.44 15.98
C SER A 147 -8.96 16.43 15.21
N MET A 148 -9.25 16.17 13.94
CA MET A 148 -10.12 17.00 13.08
C MET A 148 -11.61 16.66 13.21
N GLY A 149 -12.01 15.71 14.05
CA GLY A 149 -13.39 15.31 14.26
C GLY A 149 -13.72 13.90 13.78
N TRP A 150 -15.01 13.67 13.47
CA TRP A 150 -15.51 12.38 13.00
C TRP A 150 -15.26 12.19 11.52
N PHE A 151 -14.81 11.00 11.13
CA PHE A 151 -14.65 10.59 9.75
C PHE A 151 -15.25 9.18 9.52
N PHE A 152 -15.47 8.82 8.26
CA PHE A 152 -15.83 7.46 7.85
C PHE A 152 -14.77 6.94 6.88
N GLY A 153 -14.16 5.81 7.21
CA GLY A 153 -13.07 5.24 6.41
C GLY A 153 -12.18 4.28 7.16
N PHE A 154 -10.90 4.41 6.92
CA PHE A 154 -9.83 3.59 7.47
C PHE A 154 -8.81 4.44 8.20
N LYS A 155 -7.92 3.80 8.96
CA LYS A 155 -6.67 4.37 9.43
C LYS A 155 -5.50 3.66 8.75
N LEU A 156 -4.55 4.43 8.27
CA LEU A 156 -3.25 3.94 7.82
C LEU A 156 -2.26 4.09 8.96
N HIS A 157 -1.77 2.99 9.49
CA HIS A 157 -0.69 2.96 10.47
C HIS A 157 0.63 2.76 9.74
N LEU A 158 1.61 3.60 10.03
CA LEU A 158 2.95 3.54 9.43
C LEU A 158 4.01 3.43 10.52
N ILE A 159 5.03 2.61 10.26
CA ILE A 159 6.28 2.63 10.99
C ILE A 159 7.37 3.04 10.01
N ILE A 160 8.14 4.06 10.35
CA ILE A 160 9.29 4.52 9.59
C ILE A 160 10.56 4.49 10.45
N ASN A 161 11.73 4.41 9.82
CA ASN A 161 13.01 4.58 10.52
C ASN A 161 13.44 6.05 10.56
N ASP A 162 14.59 6.33 11.18
CA ASP A 162 15.20 7.67 11.29
C ASP A 162 15.64 8.25 9.93
N LYS A 163 15.73 7.42 8.88
CA LYS A 163 16.00 7.87 7.50
C LYS A 163 14.74 8.19 6.71
N GLY A 164 13.54 7.98 7.30
CA GLY A 164 12.26 8.16 6.63
C GLY A 164 11.84 6.97 5.74
N GLU A 165 12.52 5.84 5.80
CA GLU A 165 12.14 4.63 5.07
C GLU A 165 10.99 3.93 5.80
N ILE A 166 9.98 3.46 5.06
CA ILE A 166 8.86 2.71 5.60
C ILE A 166 9.33 1.32 6.00
N LEU A 167 9.15 0.96 7.28
CA LEU A 167 9.47 -0.36 7.83
C LEU A 167 8.28 -1.30 7.77
N ASN A 168 7.09 -0.80 8.05
CA ASN A 168 5.84 -1.54 7.91
C ASN A 168 4.65 -0.59 7.81
N PHE A 169 3.53 -1.12 7.30
CA PHE A 169 2.26 -0.40 7.24
C PHE A 169 1.09 -1.38 7.43
N MET A 170 -0.01 -0.84 7.98
CA MET A 170 -1.25 -1.58 8.18
C MET A 170 -2.46 -0.67 7.99
N PHE A 171 -3.54 -1.21 7.43
CA PHE A 171 -4.84 -0.56 7.38
C PHE A 171 -5.77 -1.18 8.40
N THR A 172 -6.49 -0.34 9.13
CA THR A 172 -7.58 -0.77 10.02
C THR A 172 -8.85 0.02 9.72
N PRO A 173 -10.04 -0.52 10.05
CA PRO A 173 -11.26 0.29 10.06
C PRO A 173 -11.11 1.52 10.97
N GLY A 174 -11.83 2.61 10.65
CA GLY A 174 -11.68 3.90 11.33
C GLY A 174 -11.94 3.88 12.85
N ASN A 175 -12.76 2.93 13.34
CA ASN A 175 -13.10 2.77 14.76
C ASN A 175 -12.04 2.06 15.61
N VAL A 176 -11.03 1.47 14.98
CA VAL A 176 -9.97 0.73 15.69
C VAL A 176 -9.05 1.70 16.44
N ASP A 177 -8.69 1.37 17.69
CA ASP A 177 -7.73 2.14 18.49
C ASP A 177 -6.33 2.08 17.86
N ASP A 178 -5.60 3.20 17.88
CA ASP A 178 -4.27 3.31 17.26
C ASP A 178 -3.22 2.38 17.90
N ARG A 179 -3.47 1.92 19.13
CA ARG A 179 -2.62 0.96 19.85
C ARG A 179 -2.84 -0.50 19.42
N GLU A 180 -3.98 -0.84 18.79
CA GLU A 180 -4.30 -2.22 18.43
C GLU A 180 -3.29 -2.85 17.45
N PRO A 181 -2.82 -2.15 16.40
CA PRO A 181 -1.77 -2.68 15.53
C PRO A 181 -0.48 -3.05 16.28
N LEU A 182 -0.11 -2.28 17.31
CA LEU A 182 1.11 -2.54 18.09
C LEU A 182 1.03 -3.80 18.97
N LYS A 183 -0.18 -4.32 19.21
CA LYS A 183 -0.38 -5.61 19.89
C LYS A 183 -0.22 -6.80 18.95
N GLN A 184 -0.20 -6.55 17.64
CA GLN A 184 -0.07 -7.59 16.61
C GLN A 184 1.39 -7.80 16.24
N GLY A 185 1.97 -8.95 16.57
CA GLY A 185 3.38 -9.26 16.32
C GLY A 185 3.82 -9.08 14.86
N ARG A 186 2.91 -9.30 13.88
CA ARG A 186 3.21 -9.10 12.45
C ARG A 186 3.46 -7.63 12.07
N PHE A 187 2.83 -6.69 12.78
CA PHE A 187 3.04 -5.26 12.49
C PHE A 187 4.39 -4.76 13.03
N LEU A 188 4.89 -5.40 14.07
CA LEU A 188 6.18 -5.10 14.70
C LEU A 188 7.30 -6.06 14.25
N GLU A 189 7.04 -6.91 13.26
CA GLU A 189 8.03 -7.84 12.74
C GLU A 189 9.29 -7.09 12.28
N ASN A 190 10.46 -7.54 12.75
CA ASN A 190 11.76 -6.91 12.50
C ASN A 190 11.98 -5.51 13.12
N ILE A 191 11.08 -5.00 13.96
CA ILE A 191 11.27 -3.75 14.70
C ILE A 191 11.98 -4.05 16.01
N LYS A 192 13.04 -3.30 16.32
CA LYS A 192 13.83 -3.41 17.55
C LYS A 192 14.33 -2.04 18.01
N GLY A 193 14.63 -1.92 19.30
CA GLY A 193 15.19 -0.71 19.88
C GLY A 193 14.09 0.30 20.26
N LYS A 194 14.28 1.57 19.93
CA LYS A 194 13.35 2.65 20.33
C LYS A 194 12.24 2.83 19.29
N LEU A 195 10.99 2.82 19.76
CA LEU A 195 9.81 3.14 18.98
C LEU A 195 9.19 4.43 19.53
N CYS A 196 9.35 5.53 18.80
CA CYS A 196 8.79 6.82 19.14
C CYS A 196 7.34 6.93 18.64
N ALA A 197 6.43 7.37 19.50
CA ALA A 197 5.02 7.54 19.21
C ALA A 197 4.48 8.80 19.86
N ASP A 198 3.29 9.23 19.46
CA ASP A 198 2.60 10.32 20.15
C ASP A 198 2.01 9.86 21.49
N LYS A 199 1.49 10.81 22.28
CA LYS A 199 0.88 10.54 23.59
C LYS A 199 -0.37 9.65 23.51
N GLY A 200 -1.00 9.51 22.34
CA GLY A 200 -2.15 8.63 22.12
C GLY A 200 -1.81 7.15 22.30
N TYR A 201 -0.54 6.79 22.19
CA TYR A 201 -0.05 5.41 22.35
C TYR A 201 0.31 5.03 23.79
N ILE A 202 0.16 5.93 24.76
CA ILE A 202 0.44 5.65 26.16
C ILE A 202 -0.50 4.55 26.69
N GLY A 203 0.10 3.52 27.30
CA GLY A 203 -0.61 2.43 27.93
C GLY A 203 0.36 1.47 28.61
N GLN A 204 0.19 1.25 29.93
CA GLN A 204 1.11 0.44 30.71
C GLN A 204 1.25 -0.98 30.14
N ALA A 205 0.12 -1.65 29.88
CA ALA A 205 0.13 -3.01 29.33
C ALA A 205 0.79 -3.09 27.94
N LEU A 206 0.64 -2.04 27.12
CA LEU A 206 1.31 -1.96 25.82
C LEU A 206 2.82 -1.79 26.00
N PHE A 207 3.23 -0.90 26.89
CA PHE A 207 4.64 -0.67 27.19
C PHE A 207 5.34 -1.94 27.66
N GLU A 208 4.76 -2.66 28.62
CA GLU A 208 5.29 -3.92 29.15
C GLU A 208 5.42 -4.98 28.05
N ASN A 209 4.38 -5.15 27.21
CA ASN A 209 4.41 -6.10 26.10
C ASN A 209 5.52 -5.77 25.08
N LEU A 210 5.65 -4.50 24.69
CA LEU A 210 6.68 -4.06 23.76
C LEU A 210 8.07 -4.26 24.33
N PHE A 211 8.26 -3.93 25.61
CA PHE A 211 9.54 -4.07 26.31
C PHE A 211 10.01 -5.53 26.34
N LEU A 212 9.10 -6.47 26.64
CA LEU A 212 9.39 -7.92 26.58
C LEU A 212 9.81 -8.39 25.20
N ASN A 213 9.36 -7.72 24.14
CA ASN A 213 9.73 -8.00 22.75
C ASN A 213 10.98 -7.21 22.28
N GLY A 214 11.70 -6.54 23.19
CA GLY A 214 12.91 -5.79 22.84
C GLY A 214 12.64 -4.43 22.20
N ILE A 215 11.44 -3.87 22.37
CA ILE A 215 11.04 -2.56 21.85
C ILE A 215 10.77 -1.61 23.02
N GLN A 216 11.53 -0.52 23.09
CA GLN A 216 11.32 0.55 24.06
C GLN A 216 10.38 1.62 23.47
N LEU A 217 9.15 1.68 23.93
CA LEU A 217 8.22 2.73 23.54
C LEU A 217 8.63 4.07 24.19
N VAL A 218 8.72 5.12 23.37
CA VAL A 218 9.04 6.49 23.77
C VAL A 218 7.90 7.39 23.30
N THR A 219 7.24 8.12 24.23
CA THR A 219 6.09 9.00 23.94
C THR A 219 6.28 10.40 24.50
#